data_3faf107afa2e9770b2796691d748c6d6
#
_entry.id   3faf107afa2e9770b2796691d748c6d6
#
_cell.length_a   1.000
_cell.length_b   1.000
_cell.length_c   1.000
_cell.angle_alpha   90.00
_cell.angle_beta   90.00
_cell.angle_gamma   90.00
#
_symmetry.space_group_name_H-M   'P 1'
#
loop_
_entity.id
_entity.type
_entity.pdbx_description
1 polymer ?
#
loop_
_entity_poly.entity_id
_entity_poly.type
_entity_poly.pdbx_seq_one_letter_code
_entity_poly.pdbx_strand_id
1 'polypeptide(L)'
;MDRNIENNNGKYFLEVRNITKMFGQFTALSDVSVGIKQGEFVSVLGPSGCGKTTLLRVIAGLEEQNSGSVWIGGRDVSREPVANRQLGIVFQSYALFPNINIIGNVQYGINRRQFSKEQRESRAMEMLELVGIEEQAHKYPAQLSGGQQQRVALARALAPSPSILLLDEPLSALDARVRVYLRAEIRRIQETLGVTTLMVTHDQEEALTMADRVVVIDEGKLMQYATPHELYVSPENTFVADFIGNMNFISDCTGRDPDSIFFGQYILQTLEGRAMNYQGRPVIVAIRPEDIRVIRDESVDYNILKTKVERIEFRGSLYTIRLRVLYEAGGATDQRLNMDLQVEAMESLNIRTQMELPIHLPPERLLLFKRQRGKS
;
A
#
# COMPACT_ATOMS: atom_id res chain seq x y z
N MET A 1 5.01 -8.63 21.28
CA MET A 1 3.58 -8.50 21.63
C MET A 1 2.85 -9.53 20.83
N ASP A 2 2.21 -10.45 21.50
CA ASP A 2 1.52 -11.61 20.89
C ASP A 2 0.39 -11.13 19.97
N ARG A 3 0.54 -11.45 18.68
CA ARG A 3 -0.49 -11.19 17.67
C ARG A 3 -1.54 -12.30 17.71
N ASN A 4 -2.22 -12.46 18.85
CA ASN A 4 -3.38 -13.33 18.94
C ASN A 4 -4.56 -12.63 18.27
N ILE A 5 -4.89 -13.06 17.05
CA ILE A 5 -6.27 -12.97 16.55
C ILE A 5 -7.03 -14.02 17.38
N GLU A 6 -7.31 -13.67 18.65
CA GLU A 6 -8.18 -14.46 19.50
C GLU A 6 -9.53 -14.68 18.78
N ASN A 7 -10.11 -15.86 18.98
CA ASN A 7 -11.40 -16.30 18.51
C ASN A 7 -12.49 -15.21 18.64
N ASN A 8 -12.55 -14.29 17.70
CA ASN A 8 -13.50 -13.19 17.64
C ASN A 8 -14.61 -13.57 16.64
N ASN A 9 -15.41 -14.57 17.01
CA ASN A 9 -16.56 -15.01 16.22
C ASN A 9 -17.44 -13.80 15.88
N GLY A 10 -17.42 -13.36 14.61
CA GLY A 10 -18.31 -12.34 14.05
C GLY A 10 -17.74 -10.94 13.82
N LYS A 11 -16.45 -10.68 14.11
CA LYS A 11 -15.84 -9.35 13.89
C LYS A 11 -15.44 -9.10 12.44
N TYR A 12 -15.03 -10.13 11.71
CA TYR A 12 -14.55 -10.04 10.34
C TYR A 12 -15.43 -10.87 9.39
N PHE A 13 -15.63 -10.35 8.19
CA PHE A 13 -16.39 -11.05 7.15
C PHE A 13 -15.51 -12.01 6.34
N LEU A 14 -14.30 -11.57 5.99
CA LEU A 14 -13.24 -12.41 5.43
C LEU A 14 -12.12 -12.54 6.46
N GLU A 15 -11.76 -13.77 6.83
CA GLU A 15 -10.61 -14.04 7.71
C GLU A 15 -9.64 -15.02 7.05
N VAL A 16 -8.40 -14.64 7.07
CA VAL A 16 -7.25 -15.48 6.71
C VAL A 16 -6.49 -15.73 8.01
N ARG A 17 -6.33 -17.02 8.39
CA ARG A 17 -5.72 -17.40 9.65
C ARG A 17 -4.48 -18.28 9.41
N ASN A 18 -3.30 -17.78 9.78
CA ASN A 18 -2.01 -18.48 9.78
C ASN A 18 -1.69 -19.17 8.44
N ILE A 19 -2.00 -18.52 7.32
CA ILE A 19 -1.77 -19.08 5.99
C ILE A 19 -0.29 -19.21 5.71
N THR A 20 0.12 -20.44 5.41
CA THR A 20 1.43 -20.76 4.84
C THR A 20 1.24 -21.43 3.48
N LYS A 21 1.96 -20.94 2.47
CA LYS A 21 1.99 -21.53 1.12
C LYS A 21 3.41 -21.70 0.64
N MET A 22 3.72 -22.90 0.19
CA MET A 22 5.02 -23.27 -0.37
C MET A 22 4.87 -23.79 -1.79
N PHE A 23 5.84 -23.48 -2.64
CA PHE A 23 6.03 -24.06 -3.97
C PHE A 23 7.39 -24.77 -3.99
N GLY A 24 7.38 -26.09 -3.80
CA GLY A 24 8.61 -26.84 -3.56
C GLY A 24 9.31 -26.34 -2.29
N GLN A 25 10.53 -25.82 -2.42
CA GLN A 25 11.29 -25.24 -1.30
C GLN A 25 11.05 -23.74 -1.10
N PHE A 26 10.38 -23.09 -2.03
CA PHE A 26 10.10 -21.65 -1.94
C PHE A 26 8.86 -21.38 -1.09
N THR A 27 9.00 -20.60 -0.02
CA THR A 27 7.89 -20.17 0.82
C THR A 27 7.33 -18.84 0.29
N ALA A 28 6.16 -18.92 -0.35
CA ALA A 28 5.49 -17.75 -0.92
C ALA A 28 4.67 -16.97 0.13
N LEU A 29 4.14 -17.66 1.15
CA LEU A 29 3.44 -17.05 2.30
C LEU A 29 3.88 -17.79 3.56
N SER A 30 4.17 -17.06 4.62
CA SER A 30 4.63 -17.58 5.90
C SER A 30 3.81 -16.99 7.04
N ASP A 31 2.88 -17.77 7.58
CA ASP A 31 2.07 -17.43 8.75
C ASP A 31 1.29 -16.11 8.62
N VAL A 32 0.64 -15.90 7.47
CA VAL A 32 -0.11 -14.67 7.17
C VAL A 32 -1.50 -14.76 7.77
N SER A 33 -1.87 -13.75 8.58
CA SER A 33 -3.21 -13.61 9.17
C SER A 33 -3.76 -12.22 8.92
N VAL A 34 -4.97 -12.13 8.36
CA VAL A 34 -5.66 -10.87 8.00
C VAL A 34 -7.17 -11.02 8.23
N GLY A 35 -7.78 -10.02 8.84
CA GLY A 35 -9.23 -9.93 9.01
C GLY A 35 -9.81 -8.69 8.33
N ILE A 36 -10.84 -8.84 7.49
CA ILE A 36 -11.51 -7.79 6.74
C ILE A 36 -12.96 -7.71 7.19
N LYS A 37 -13.44 -6.53 7.52
CA LYS A 37 -14.84 -6.31 7.92
C LYS A 37 -15.75 -6.33 6.69
N GLN A 38 -17.05 -6.56 6.93
CA GLN A 38 -18.03 -6.49 5.86
C GLN A 38 -18.09 -5.08 5.26
N GLY A 39 -18.06 -4.97 3.93
CA GLY A 39 -18.07 -3.72 3.19
C GLY A 39 -16.75 -2.95 3.21
N GLU A 40 -15.71 -3.44 3.89
CA GLU A 40 -14.39 -2.81 3.94
C GLU A 40 -13.64 -3.01 2.61
N PHE A 41 -12.91 -2.00 2.18
CA PHE A 41 -11.97 -2.07 1.07
C PHE A 41 -10.55 -2.22 1.61
N VAL A 42 -9.94 -3.37 1.41
CA VAL A 42 -8.56 -3.64 1.85
C VAL A 42 -7.64 -3.81 0.65
N SER A 43 -6.49 -3.15 0.67
CA SER A 43 -5.44 -3.33 -0.33
C SER A 43 -4.29 -4.17 0.23
N VAL A 44 -3.77 -5.10 -0.57
CA VAL A 44 -2.52 -5.85 -0.29
C VAL A 44 -1.42 -5.24 -1.13
N LEU A 45 -0.43 -4.66 -0.47
CA LEU A 45 0.66 -3.92 -1.07
C LEU A 45 2.01 -4.57 -0.74
N GLY A 46 2.96 -4.50 -1.65
CA GLY A 46 4.32 -5.03 -1.44
C GLY A 46 5.09 -5.14 -2.75
N PRO A 47 6.40 -5.44 -2.70
CA PRO A 47 7.25 -5.61 -3.88
C PRO A 47 6.77 -6.75 -4.79
N SER A 48 7.27 -6.77 -6.03
CA SER A 48 7.00 -7.89 -6.94
C SER A 48 7.54 -9.20 -6.36
N GLY A 49 6.73 -10.27 -6.44
CA GLY A 49 7.12 -11.59 -5.94
C GLY A 49 6.99 -11.82 -4.43
N CYS A 50 6.54 -10.84 -3.62
CA CYS A 50 6.42 -10.98 -2.17
C CYS A 50 5.23 -11.84 -1.68
N GLY A 51 4.38 -12.39 -2.58
CA GLY A 51 3.29 -13.29 -2.21
C GLY A 51 1.86 -12.73 -2.34
N LYS A 52 1.65 -11.48 -2.78
CA LYS A 52 0.34 -10.82 -2.89
C LYS A 52 -0.68 -11.60 -3.71
N THR A 53 -0.35 -11.89 -4.97
CA THR A 53 -1.22 -12.68 -5.88
C THR A 53 -1.43 -14.11 -5.35
N THR A 54 -0.43 -14.69 -4.67
CA THR A 54 -0.58 -16.00 -4.02
C THR A 54 -1.62 -15.94 -2.90
N LEU A 55 -1.60 -14.90 -2.06
CA LEU A 55 -2.61 -14.69 -1.01
C LEU A 55 -4.00 -14.56 -1.62
N LEU A 56 -4.16 -13.73 -2.66
CA LEU A 56 -5.44 -13.57 -3.36
C LEU A 56 -5.93 -14.91 -3.94
N ARG A 57 -5.05 -15.69 -4.58
CA ARG A 57 -5.40 -17.00 -5.15
C ARG A 57 -5.79 -18.03 -4.09
N VAL A 58 -5.15 -18.02 -2.92
CA VAL A 58 -5.55 -18.86 -1.78
C VAL A 58 -6.93 -18.48 -1.29
N ILE A 59 -7.23 -17.18 -1.11
CA ILE A 59 -8.55 -16.68 -0.73
C ILE A 59 -9.59 -17.08 -1.79
N ALA A 60 -9.25 -16.96 -3.05
CA ALA A 60 -10.13 -17.35 -4.16
C ALA A 60 -10.39 -18.86 -4.26
N GLY A 61 -9.52 -19.71 -3.66
CA GLY A 61 -9.55 -21.16 -3.84
C GLY A 61 -8.99 -21.62 -5.18
N LEU A 62 -8.19 -20.77 -5.82
CA LEU A 62 -7.40 -21.11 -7.03
C LEU A 62 -6.07 -21.76 -6.69
N GLU A 63 -5.59 -21.59 -5.46
CA GLU A 63 -4.40 -22.22 -4.89
C GLU A 63 -4.75 -22.80 -3.52
N GLU A 64 -4.31 -24.01 -3.24
CA GLU A 64 -4.47 -24.63 -1.92
C GLU A 64 -3.29 -24.24 -1.02
N GLN A 65 -3.58 -23.79 0.20
CA GLN A 65 -2.59 -23.51 1.23
C GLN A 65 -1.99 -24.79 1.82
N ASN A 66 -0.74 -24.74 2.30
CA ASN A 66 -0.11 -25.85 3.03
C ASN A 66 -0.62 -25.96 4.47
N SER A 67 -0.89 -24.79 5.12
CA SER A 67 -1.47 -24.74 6.46
C SER A 67 -2.28 -23.44 6.64
N GLY A 68 -3.07 -23.39 7.70
CA GLY A 68 -3.96 -22.29 7.99
C GLY A 68 -5.36 -22.46 7.38
N SER A 69 -6.21 -21.44 7.52
CA SER A 69 -7.61 -21.50 7.07
C SER A 69 -8.10 -20.16 6.52
N VAL A 70 -9.11 -20.24 5.63
CA VAL A 70 -9.84 -19.10 5.06
C VAL A 70 -11.30 -19.21 5.45
N TRP A 71 -11.85 -18.14 6.03
CA TRP A 71 -13.22 -18.04 6.48
C TRP A 71 -13.96 -16.91 5.79
N ILE A 72 -15.16 -17.14 5.31
CA ILE A 72 -16.02 -16.14 4.67
C ILE A 72 -17.41 -16.19 5.32
N GLY A 73 -17.88 -15.06 5.88
CA GLY A 73 -19.16 -14.98 6.55
C GLY A 73 -19.30 -15.97 7.71
N GLY A 74 -18.21 -16.24 8.44
CA GLY A 74 -18.17 -17.21 9.53
C GLY A 74 -18.08 -18.68 9.12
N ARG A 75 -18.01 -18.97 7.81
CA ARG A 75 -17.90 -20.34 7.26
C ARG A 75 -16.47 -20.61 6.81
N ASP A 76 -15.92 -21.76 7.21
CA ASP A 76 -14.63 -22.23 6.71
C ASP A 76 -14.76 -22.69 5.25
N VAL A 77 -14.03 -21.99 4.36
CA VAL A 77 -14.00 -22.25 2.92
C VAL A 77 -12.64 -22.77 2.44
N SER A 78 -11.75 -23.13 3.36
CA SER A 78 -10.36 -23.48 3.07
C SER A 78 -10.20 -24.54 1.98
N ARG A 79 -11.12 -25.50 1.93
CA ARG A 79 -11.11 -26.61 0.95
C ARG A 79 -12.26 -26.53 -0.06
N GLU A 80 -13.03 -25.45 -0.04
CA GLU A 80 -14.11 -25.28 -1.00
C GLU A 80 -13.60 -24.81 -2.37
N PRO A 81 -14.14 -25.34 -3.46
CA PRO A 81 -13.80 -24.87 -4.80
C PRO A 81 -14.28 -23.44 -5.01
N VAL A 82 -13.65 -22.71 -5.94
CA VAL A 82 -13.96 -21.29 -6.29
C VAL A 82 -15.47 -21.05 -6.45
N ALA A 83 -16.17 -21.95 -7.15
CA ALA A 83 -17.60 -21.82 -7.46
C ALA A 83 -18.50 -21.72 -6.22
N ASN A 84 -18.07 -22.23 -5.07
CA ASN A 84 -18.84 -22.24 -3.83
C ASN A 84 -18.52 -21.08 -2.89
N ARG A 85 -17.49 -20.27 -3.20
CA ARG A 85 -17.04 -19.17 -2.33
C ARG A 85 -17.79 -17.85 -2.56
N GLN A 86 -18.68 -17.78 -3.54
CA GLN A 86 -19.48 -16.57 -3.89
C GLN A 86 -18.61 -15.31 -4.11
N LEU A 87 -17.57 -15.46 -4.89
CA LEU A 87 -16.59 -14.41 -5.17
C LEU A 87 -16.77 -13.81 -6.57
N GLY A 88 -16.54 -12.51 -6.71
CA GLY A 88 -16.24 -11.84 -7.97
C GLY A 88 -14.75 -11.65 -8.11
N ILE A 89 -14.16 -11.97 -9.26
CA ILE A 89 -12.73 -11.83 -9.47
C ILE A 89 -12.47 -11.03 -10.75
N VAL A 90 -11.63 -9.99 -10.64
CA VAL A 90 -11.04 -9.27 -11.77
C VAL A 90 -9.56 -9.61 -11.81
N PHE A 91 -9.13 -10.23 -12.89
CA PHE A 91 -7.72 -10.59 -13.12
C PHE A 91 -6.95 -9.46 -13.80
N GLN A 92 -5.66 -9.44 -13.65
CA GLN A 92 -4.75 -8.46 -14.25
C GLN A 92 -4.91 -8.33 -15.78
N SER A 93 -5.16 -9.45 -16.47
CA SER A 93 -5.40 -9.48 -17.92
C SER A 93 -6.86 -9.25 -18.32
N TYR A 94 -7.74 -8.87 -17.36
CA TYR A 94 -9.18 -8.77 -17.50
C TYR A 94 -9.88 -10.08 -17.88
N ALA A 95 -9.21 -11.00 -18.56
CA ALA A 95 -9.66 -12.33 -18.97
C ALA A 95 -11.05 -12.33 -19.64
N LEU A 96 -11.31 -11.34 -20.53
CA LEU A 96 -12.56 -11.27 -21.30
C LEU A 96 -12.56 -12.35 -22.38
N PHE A 97 -13.74 -12.92 -22.63
CA PHE A 97 -13.94 -13.88 -23.72
C PHE A 97 -13.95 -13.15 -25.05
N PRO A 98 -12.96 -13.34 -25.93
CA PRO A 98 -12.83 -12.55 -27.16
C PRO A 98 -13.92 -12.83 -28.18
N ASN A 99 -14.53 -14.03 -28.14
CA ASN A 99 -15.48 -14.51 -29.14
C ASN A 99 -16.95 -14.20 -28.82
N ILE A 100 -17.21 -13.51 -27.71
CA ILE A 100 -18.56 -13.07 -27.33
C ILE A 100 -18.56 -11.58 -27.07
N ASN A 101 -19.68 -10.92 -27.34
CA ASN A 101 -19.83 -9.48 -27.12
C ASN A 101 -19.82 -9.12 -25.63
N ILE A 102 -19.84 -7.83 -25.33
CA ILE A 102 -19.69 -7.30 -23.98
C ILE A 102 -20.81 -7.74 -23.05
N ILE A 103 -22.09 -7.63 -23.48
CA ILE A 103 -23.22 -8.09 -22.69
C ILE A 103 -23.13 -9.59 -22.43
N GLY A 104 -22.71 -10.38 -23.41
CA GLY A 104 -22.47 -11.82 -23.27
C GLY A 104 -21.36 -12.15 -22.27
N ASN A 105 -20.29 -11.35 -22.24
CA ASN A 105 -19.23 -11.47 -21.23
C ASN A 105 -19.76 -11.26 -19.82
N VAL A 106 -20.60 -10.23 -19.59
CA VAL A 106 -21.19 -9.96 -18.27
C VAL A 106 -22.19 -11.03 -17.88
N GLN A 107 -23.04 -11.47 -18.82
CA GLN A 107 -24.00 -12.56 -18.59
C GLN A 107 -23.34 -13.89 -18.21
N TYR A 108 -22.10 -14.12 -18.64
CA TYR A 108 -21.40 -15.38 -18.40
C TYR A 108 -21.28 -15.74 -16.91
N GLY A 109 -21.10 -14.74 -16.05
CA GLY A 109 -21.01 -14.91 -14.60
C GLY A 109 -22.32 -15.23 -13.91
N ILE A 110 -23.48 -14.98 -14.56
CA ILE A 110 -24.81 -15.12 -13.96
C ILE A 110 -25.31 -16.56 -14.10
N ASN A 111 -25.77 -17.14 -13.00
CA ASN A 111 -26.19 -18.53 -12.95
C ASN A 111 -27.40 -18.82 -13.85
N ARG A 112 -27.21 -19.58 -14.95
CA ARG A 112 -28.23 -19.94 -15.93
C ARG A 112 -29.37 -20.83 -15.36
N ARG A 113 -29.16 -21.50 -14.23
CA ARG A 113 -30.15 -22.34 -13.61
C ARG A 113 -31.15 -21.56 -12.72
N GLN A 114 -30.70 -20.39 -12.25
CA GLN A 114 -31.50 -19.55 -11.33
C GLN A 114 -32.21 -18.41 -12.05
N PHE A 115 -31.70 -17.94 -13.19
CA PHE A 115 -32.18 -16.76 -13.90
C PHE A 115 -32.57 -17.08 -15.35
N SER A 116 -33.72 -16.57 -15.82
CA SER A 116 -34.11 -16.63 -17.23
C SER A 116 -33.13 -15.85 -18.12
N LYS A 117 -33.26 -16.01 -19.44
CA LYS A 117 -32.44 -15.29 -20.38
C LYS A 117 -32.64 -13.77 -20.26
N GLU A 118 -33.90 -13.36 -20.15
CA GLU A 118 -34.31 -11.95 -20.02
C GLU A 118 -33.79 -11.33 -18.72
N GLN A 119 -33.92 -12.07 -17.60
CA GLN A 119 -33.37 -11.62 -16.30
C GLN A 119 -31.86 -11.44 -16.33
N ARG A 120 -31.13 -12.37 -16.96
CA ARG A 120 -29.66 -12.26 -17.12
C ARG A 120 -29.27 -11.07 -17.99
N GLU A 121 -30.03 -10.80 -19.06
CA GLU A 121 -29.80 -9.66 -19.95
C GLU A 121 -30.05 -8.34 -19.22
N SER A 122 -31.18 -8.23 -18.50
CA SER A 122 -31.48 -7.06 -17.67
C SER A 122 -30.43 -6.80 -16.61
N ARG A 123 -30.01 -7.84 -15.89
CA ARG A 123 -28.94 -7.72 -14.88
C ARG A 123 -27.59 -7.35 -15.48
N ALA A 124 -27.25 -7.87 -16.64
CA ALA A 124 -26.02 -7.52 -17.33
C ALA A 124 -26.04 -6.05 -17.79
N MET A 125 -27.16 -5.55 -18.31
CA MET A 125 -27.30 -4.13 -18.67
C MET A 125 -27.20 -3.23 -17.44
N GLU A 126 -27.87 -3.56 -16.34
CA GLU A 126 -27.75 -2.82 -15.08
C GLU A 126 -26.27 -2.70 -14.63
N MET A 127 -25.48 -3.77 -14.73
CA MET A 127 -24.07 -3.74 -14.39
C MET A 127 -23.23 -2.93 -15.38
N LEU A 128 -23.58 -2.94 -16.67
CA LEU A 128 -22.91 -2.10 -17.66
C LEU A 128 -23.23 -0.61 -17.46
N GLU A 129 -24.46 -0.27 -17.10
CA GLU A 129 -24.85 1.09 -16.70
C GLU A 129 -24.11 1.55 -15.44
N LEU A 130 -24.00 0.69 -14.42
CA LEU A 130 -23.27 0.98 -13.18
C LEU A 130 -21.82 1.38 -13.43
N VAL A 131 -21.15 0.72 -14.39
CA VAL A 131 -19.77 1.01 -14.78
C VAL A 131 -19.66 2.03 -15.95
N GLY A 132 -20.78 2.56 -16.46
CA GLY A 132 -20.83 3.60 -17.50
C GLY A 132 -20.30 3.12 -18.85
N ILE A 133 -20.76 1.95 -19.34
CA ILE A 133 -20.32 1.37 -20.62
C ILE A 133 -21.45 0.66 -21.39
N GLU A 134 -22.70 0.93 -21.04
CA GLU A 134 -23.89 0.33 -21.64
C GLU A 134 -23.98 0.49 -23.15
N GLU A 135 -23.55 1.64 -23.68
CA GLU A 135 -23.54 1.90 -25.14
C GLU A 135 -22.62 0.93 -25.91
N GLN A 136 -21.68 0.28 -25.22
CA GLN A 136 -20.74 -0.66 -25.82
C GLN A 136 -21.20 -2.13 -25.71
N ALA A 137 -22.40 -2.39 -25.19
CA ALA A 137 -22.94 -3.74 -24.87
C ALA A 137 -22.81 -4.76 -26.02
N HIS A 138 -22.97 -4.32 -27.25
CA HIS A 138 -22.94 -5.19 -28.44
C HIS A 138 -21.58 -5.30 -29.13
N LYS A 139 -20.58 -4.53 -28.69
CA LYS A 139 -19.20 -4.65 -29.18
C LYS A 139 -18.49 -5.88 -28.67
N TYR A 140 -17.35 -6.20 -29.28
CA TYR A 140 -16.45 -7.25 -28.83
C TYR A 140 -15.25 -6.66 -28.08
N PRO A 141 -14.58 -7.42 -27.19
CA PRO A 141 -13.46 -6.92 -26.41
C PRO A 141 -12.37 -6.23 -27.23
N ALA A 142 -12.02 -6.75 -28.39
CA ALA A 142 -11.00 -6.17 -29.28
C ALA A 142 -11.34 -4.75 -29.82
N GLN A 143 -12.60 -4.32 -29.69
CA GLN A 143 -13.06 -3.01 -30.11
C GLN A 143 -13.05 -1.97 -28.98
N LEU A 144 -12.60 -2.37 -27.79
CA LEU A 144 -12.58 -1.54 -26.58
C LEU A 144 -11.17 -1.13 -26.21
N SER A 145 -11.03 0.07 -25.61
CA SER A 145 -9.80 0.46 -24.92
C SER A 145 -9.56 -0.38 -23.66
N GLY A 146 -8.32 -0.39 -23.16
CA GLY A 146 -7.97 -1.12 -21.91
C GLY A 146 -8.85 -0.73 -20.72
N GLY A 147 -9.10 0.57 -20.52
CA GLY A 147 -9.99 1.04 -19.45
C GLY A 147 -11.45 0.61 -19.63
N GLN A 148 -11.93 0.52 -20.87
CA GLN A 148 -13.26 -0.03 -21.17
C GLN A 148 -13.32 -1.54 -20.90
N GLN A 149 -12.28 -2.30 -21.30
CA GLN A 149 -12.20 -3.73 -21.01
C GLN A 149 -12.19 -4.01 -19.50
N GLN A 150 -11.48 -3.19 -18.73
CA GLN A 150 -11.47 -3.29 -17.26
C GLN A 150 -12.86 -3.07 -16.66
N ARG A 151 -13.62 -2.05 -17.12
CA ARG A 151 -15.00 -1.83 -16.67
C ARG A 151 -15.90 -3.03 -16.96
N VAL A 152 -15.77 -3.64 -18.13
CA VAL A 152 -16.49 -4.86 -18.49
C VAL A 152 -16.12 -6.01 -17.55
N ALA A 153 -14.84 -6.19 -17.25
CA ALA A 153 -14.39 -7.23 -16.31
C ALA A 153 -14.97 -7.00 -14.90
N LEU A 154 -15.04 -5.74 -14.47
CA LEU A 154 -15.66 -5.36 -13.20
C LEU A 154 -17.18 -5.65 -13.22
N ALA A 155 -17.89 -5.24 -14.25
CA ALA A 155 -19.32 -5.55 -14.43
C ALA A 155 -19.58 -7.07 -14.41
N ARG A 156 -18.75 -7.86 -15.10
CA ARG A 156 -18.83 -9.32 -15.09
C ARG A 156 -18.62 -9.92 -13.72
N ALA A 157 -17.66 -9.40 -12.94
CA ALA A 157 -17.38 -9.86 -11.59
C ALA A 157 -18.50 -9.53 -10.61
N LEU A 158 -19.19 -8.39 -10.81
CA LEU A 158 -20.29 -7.91 -9.97
C LEU A 158 -21.67 -8.49 -10.34
N ALA A 159 -21.86 -8.92 -11.58
CA ALA A 159 -23.16 -9.40 -12.07
C ALA A 159 -23.78 -10.55 -11.25
N PRO A 160 -22.99 -11.51 -10.70
CA PRO A 160 -23.51 -12.55 -9.83
C PRO A 160 -23.91 -12.08 -8.42
N SER A 161 -23.76 -10.80 -8.08
CA SER A 161 -23.89 -10.24 -6.73
C SER A 161 -22.98 -10.95 -5.71
N PRO A 162 -21.66 -10.90 -5.90
CA PRO A 162 -20.72 -11.60 -5.03
C PRO A 162 -20.72 -11.00 -3.62
N SER A 163 -20.39 -11.82 -2.62
CA SER A 163 -20.18 -11.36 -1.25
C SER A 163 -18.82 -10.67 -1.05
N ILE A 164 -17.83 -11.05 -1.87
CA ILE A 164 -16.48 -10.48 -1.88
C ILE A 164 -16.05 -10.22 -3.33
N LEU A 165 -15.43 -9.05 -3.55
CA LEU A 165 -14.77 -8.68 -4.79
C LEU A 165 -13.24 -8.78 -4.62
N LEU A 166 -12.58 -9.59 -5.46
CA LEU A 166 -11.13 -9.73 -5.51
C LEU A 166 -10.60 -9.05 -6.77
N LEU A 167 -9.65 -8.14 -6.61
CA LEU A 167 -9.04 -7.37 -7.70
C LEU A 167 -7.53 -7.67 -7.74
N ASP A 168 -7.05 -8.33 -8.81
CA ASP A 168 -5.64 -8.67 -8.99
C ASP A 168 -5.00 -7.66 -9.94
N GLU A 169 -4.29 -6.67 -9.41
CA GLU A 169 -3.65 -5.56 -10.15
C GLU A 169 -4.54 -4.91 -11.24
N PRO A 170 -5.77 -4.48 -10.88
CA PRO A 170 -6.79 -4.13 -11.87
C PRO A 170 -6.43 -2.95 -12.75
N LEU A 171 -5.47 -2.11 -12.36
CA LEU A 171 -5.12 -0.85 -13.05
C LEU A 171 -3.73 -0.86 -13.68
N SER A 172 -2.96 -1.96 -13.54
CA SER A 172 -1.54 -2.02 -13.92
C SER A 172 -1.26 -1.82 -15.41
N ALA A 173 -2.21 -2.20 -16.28
CA ALA A 173 -2.06 -2.11 -17.74
C ALA A 173 -2.51 -0.76 -18.34
N LEU A 174 -2.85 0.24 -17.50
CA LEU A 174 -3.45 1.50 -17.93
C LEU A 174 -2.50 2.69 -17.78
N ASP A 175 -2.71 3.71 -18.62
CA ASP A 175 -2.00 4.98 -18.51
C ASP A 175 -2.39 5.76 -17.24
N ALA A 176 -1.52 6.70 -16.81
CA ALA A 176 -1.67 7.40 -15.54
C ALA A 176 -2.99 8.19 -15.41
N ARG A 177 -3.49 8.82 -16.49
CA ARG A 177 -4.73 9.62 -16.43
C ARG A 177 -5.96 8.74 -16.27
N VAL A 178 -6.01 7.64 -17.02
CA VAL A 178 -7.09 6.64 -16.95
C VAL A 178 -7.08 5.98 -15.57
N ARG A 179 -5.90 5.69 -14.99
CA ARG A 179 -5.78 5.14 -13.65
C ARG A 179 -6.42 6.02 -12.58
N VAL A 180 -6.11 7.33 -12.56
CA VAL A 180 -6.69 8.28 -11.60
C VAL A 180 -8.21 8.26 -11.64
N TYR A 181 -8.78 8.30 -12.85
CA TYR A 181 -10.22 8.27 -13.01
C TYR A 181 -10.84 6.94 -12.54
N LEU A 182 -10.27 5.81 -12.94
CA LEU A 182 -10.81 4.49 -12.60
C LEU A 182 -10.66 4.12 -11.13
N ARG A 183 -9.64 4.63 -10.42
CA ARG A 183 -9.55 4.52 -8.97
C ARG A 183 -10.80 5.07 -8.28
N ALA A 184 -11.18 6.29 -8.62
CA ALA A 184 -12.38 6.93 -8.06
C ALA A 184 -13.66 6.15 -8.40
N GLU A 185 -13.76 5.65 -9.65
CA GLU A 185 -14.93 4.88 -10.09
C GLU A 185 -15.04 3.52 -9.38
N ILE A 186 -13.95 2.77 -9.26
CA ILE A 186 -13.97 1.49 -8.53
C ILE A 186 -14.38 1.71 -7.06
N ARG A 187 -13.83 2.74 -6.41
CA ARG A 187 -14.18 3.06 -5.03
C ARG A 187 -15.66 3.44 -4.90
N ARG A 188 -16.17 4.30 -5.77
CA ARG A 188 -17.58 4.70 -5.83
C ARG A 188 -18.52 3.49 -6.00
N ILE A 189 -18.19 2.59 -6.92
CA ILE A 189 -18.97 1.36 -7.17
C ILE A 189 -18.97 0.47 -5.93
N GLN A 190 -17.82 0.27 -5.31
CA GLN A 190 -17.67 -0.53 -4.10
C GLN A 190 -18.52 0.03 -2.95
N GLU A 191 -18.49 1.34 -2.72
CA GLU A 191 -19.30 2.03 -1.71
C GLU A 191 -20.79 1.93 -2.00
N THR A 192 -21.20 2.11 -3.26
CA THR A 192 -22.60 2.01 -3.69
C THR A 192 -23.18 0.63 -3.44
N LEU A 193 -22.40 -0.43 -3.68
CA LEU A 193 -22.82 -1.81 -3.52
C LEU A 193 -22.56 -2.37 -2.11
N GLY A 194 -21.73 -1.72 -1.30
CA GLY A 194 -21.30 -2.19 0.01
C GLY A 194 -20.57 -3.54 -0.04
N VAL A 195 -19.94 -3.90 -1.17
CA VAL A 195 -19.28 -5.19 -1.35
C VAL A 195 -17.92 -5.19 -0.66
N THR A 196 -17.62 -6.23 0.12
CA THR A 196 -16.29 -6.41 0.74
C THR A 196 -15.26 -6.62 -0.35
N THR A 197 -14.19 -5.81 -0.35
CA THR A 197 -13.22 -5.81 -1.46
C THR A 197 -11.80 -6.04 -0.96
N LEU A 198 -11.09 -6.96 -1.63
CA LEU A 198 -9.65 -7.13 -1.49
C LEU A 198 -8.97 -6.85 -2.82
N MET A 199 -8.09 -5.86 -2.86
CA MET A 199 -7.29 -5.51 -4.03
C MET A 199 -5.82 -5.84 -3.80
N VAL A 200 -5.17 -6.41 -4.80
CA VAL A 200 -3.72 -6.55 -4.84
C VAL A 200 -3.17 -5.49 -5.78
N THR A 201 -2.15 -4.77 -5.34
CA THR A 201 -1.42 -3.81 -6.16
C THR A 201 0.05 -3.72 -5.75
N HIS A 202 0.88 -3.21 -6.64
CA HIS A 202 2.25 -2.77 -6.35
C HIS A 202 2.36 -1.23 -6.35
N ASP A 203 1.28 -0.53 -6.68
CA ASP A 203 1.21 0.94 -6.71
C ASP A 203 0.76 1.47 -5.33
N GLN A 204 1.65 2.25 -4.69
CA GLN A 204 1.39 2.83 -3.38
C GLN A 204 0.22 3.82 -3.43
N GLU A 205 0.13 4.62 -4.50
CA GLU A 205 -0.92 5.62 -4.63
C GLU A 205 -2.31 4.96 -4.71
N GLU A 206 -2.43 3.82 -5.43
CA GLU A 206 -3.66 3.03 -5.45
C GLU A 206 -4.04 2.56 -4.04
N ALA A 207 -3.09 1.95 -3.32
CA ALA A 207 -3.35 1.42 -1.99
C ALA A 207 -3.73 2.51 -0.98
N LEU A 208 -3.01 3.64 -1.00
CA LEU A 208 -3.22 4.73 -0.04
C LEU A 208 -4.47 5.56 -0.32
N THR A 209 -4.94 5.63 -1.58
CA THR A 209 -6.10 6.47 -1.95
C THR A 209 -7.43 5.72 -1.98
N MET A 210 -7.41 4.39 -2.19
CA MET A 210 -8.64 3.60 -2.36
C MET A 210 -9.01 2.81 -1.11
N ALA A 211 -8.05 2.37 -0.30
CA ALA A 211 -8.30 1.40 0.74
C ALA A 211 -8.64 2.04 2.09
N ASP A 212 -9.56 1.42 2.85
CA ASP A 212 -9.81 1.74 4.25
C ASP A 212 -8.65 1.26 5.12
N ARG A 213 -8.05 0.11 4.76
CA ARG A 213 -6.85 -0.44 5.39
C ARG A 213 -5.94 -1.10 4.35
N VAL A 214 -4.65 -1.11 4.63
CA VAL A 214 -3.62 -1.69 3.76
C VAL A 214 -2.84 -2.76 4.50
N VAL A 215 -2.69 -3.90 3.87
CA VAL A 215 -1.83 -5.02 4.29
C VAL A 215 -0.51 -4.88 3.54
N VAL A 216 0.58 -4.61 4.24
CA VAL A 216 1.93 -4.58 3.64
C VAL A 216 2.56 -5.95 3.80
N ILE A 217 2.97 -6.57 2.68
CA ILE A 217 3.63 -7.88 2.66
C ILE A 217 5.04 -7.73 2.10
N ASP A 218 6.00 -8.38 2.75
CA ASP A 218 7.35 -8.55 2.24
C ASP A 218 7.86 -9.97 2.53
N GLU A 219 8.57 -10.58 1.57
CA GLU A 219 9.12 -11.94 1.67
C GLU A 219 8.10 -12.97 2.22
N GLY A 220 6.84 -12.87 1.77
CA GLY A 220 5.75 -13.76 2.20
C GLY A 220 5.22 -13.51 3.61
N LYS A 221 5.63 -12.45 4.30
CA LYS A 221 5.24 -12.13 5.68
C LYS A 221 4.45 -10.84 5.74
N LEU A 222 3.50 -10.78 6.67
CA LEU A 222 2.81 -9.56 7.04
C LEU A 222 3.77 -8.63 7.80
N MET A 223 4.06 -7.47 7.21
CA MET A 223 4.93 -6.46 7.81
C MET A 223 4.15 -5.45 8.66
N GLN A 224 2.98 -5.00 8.19
CA GLN A 224 2.06 -4.14 8.94
C GLN A 224 0.66 -4.21 8.30
N TYR A 225 -0.40 -4.07 9.12
CA TYR A 225 -1.78 -3.97 8.68
C TYR A 225 -2.47 -2.82 9.41
N ALA A 226 -2.67 -1.70 8.73
CA ALA A 226 -3.15 -0.45 9.32
C ALA A 226 -3.91 0.41 8.28
N THR A 227 -4.45 1.54 8.72
CA THR A 227 -4.99 2.55 7.80
C THR A 227 -3.86 3.20 6.99
N PRO A 228 -4.14 3.77 5.80
CA PRO A 228 -3.15 4.49 5.00
C PRO A 228 -2.37 5.55 5.81
N HIS A 229 -3.07 6.33 6.61
CA HIS A 229 -2.47 7.36 7.45
C HIS A 229 -1.50 6.77 8.50
N GLU A 230 -1.91 5.72 9.21
CA GLU A 230 -1.06 5.05 10.21
C GLU A 230 0.21 4.45 9.59
N LEU A 231 0.11 3.83 8.39
CA LEU A 231 1.27 3.32 7.67
C LEU A 231 2.30 4.40 7.36
N TYR A 232 1.82 5.61 7.03
CA TYR A 232 2.67 6.73 6.67
C TYR A 232 3.34 7.39 7.88
N VAL A 233 2.56 7.67 8.94
CA VAL A 233 3.04 8.42 10.11
C VAL A 233 3.65 7.55 11.20
N SER A 234 3.29 6.27 11.28
CA SER A 234 3.71 5.33 12.34
C SER A 234 4.09 3.96 11.77
N PRO A 235 5.04 3.89 10.82
CA PRO A 235 5.51 2.62 10.30
C PRO A 235 6.14 1.76 11.40
N GLU A 236 5.81 0.46 11.45
CA GLU A 236 6.29 -0.46 12.50
C GLU A 236 7.76 -0.86 12.33
N ASN A 237 8.32 -0.72 11.14
CA ASN A 237 9.70 -1.11 10.84
C ASN A 237 10.28 -0.29 9.67
N THR A 238 11.59 -0.39 9.47
CA THR A 238 12.31 0.35 8.43
C THR A 238 11.86 0.00 7.01
N PHE A 239 11.44 -1.27 6.78
CA PHE A 239 10.91 -1.67 5.48
C PHE A 239 9.63 -0.91 5.14
N VAL A 240 8.64 -0.90 6.05
CA VAL A 240 7.38 -0.16 5.82
C VAL A 240 7.65 1.34 5.68
N ALA A 241 8.55 1.89 6.51
CA ALA A 241 8.93 3.30 6.46
C ALA A 241 9.48 3.72 5.09
N ASP A 242 10.35 2.88 4.50
CA ASP A 242 10.97 3.13 3.19
C ASP A 242 10.02 2.80 2.04
N PHE A 243 9.24 1.73 2.19
CA PHE A 243 8.34 1.25 1.16
C PHE A 243 7.10 2.15 0.99
N ILE A 244 6.62 2.79 2.07
CA ILE A 244 5.47 3.73 2.03
C ILE A 244 5.99 5.17 1.98
N GLY A 245 6.16 5.69 0.78
CA GLY A 245 6.75 7.02 0.52
C GLY A 245 8.28 7.03 0.67
N ASN A 246 8.86 8.22 0.64
CA ASN A 246 10.30 8.39 0.80
C ASN A 246 10.68 8.54 2.28
N MET A 247 11.85 8.03 2.67
CA MET A 247 12.36 8.14 4.03
C MET A 247 13.87 8.41 4.05
N ASN A 248 14.31 9.31 4.90
CA ASN A 248 15.73 9.46 5.23
C ASN A 248 16.05 8.58 6.43
N PHE A 249 17.15 7.82 6.35
CA PHE A 249 17.66 7.03 7.47
C PHE A 249 19.03 7.54 7.89
N ILE A 250 19.20 7.75 9.20
CA ILE A 250 20.46 8.09 9.84
C ILE A 250 20.83 6.88 10.71
N SER A 251 21.84 6.12 10.26
CA SER A 251 22.13 4.78 10.80
C SER A 251 23.18 4.75 11.90
N ASP A 252 24.09 5.73 11.95
CA ASP A 252 25.18 5.72 12.94
C ASP A 252 24.79 6.48 14.21
N CYS A 253 23.64 6.09 14.78
CA CYS A 253 23.07 6.68 15.96
C CYS A 253 23.13 5.73 17.16
N THR A 254 23.25 6.30 18.37
CA THR A 254 23.23 5.57 19.64
C THR A 254 22.35 6.33 20.64
N GLY A 255 21.46 5.63 21.32
CA GLY A 255 20.62 6.22 22.35
C GLY A 255 21.51 6.79 23.49
N ARG A 256 21.27 8.05 23.86
CA ARG A 256 22.00 8.75 24.92
C ARG A 256 21.26 8.62 26.25
N ASP A 257 20.09 9.16 26.31
CA ASP A 257 19.19 9.20 27.45
C ASP A 257 17.74 8.94 26.98
N PRO A 258 16.70 8.99 27.83
CA PRO A 258 15.32 8.73 27.41
C PRO A 258 14.80 9.60 26.29
N ASP A 259 15.36 10.80 26.14
CA ASP A 259 14.83 11.87 25.29
C ASP A 259 15.82 12.29 24.19
N SER A 260 17.02 11.68 24.13
CA SER A 260 18.01 12.08 23.14
C SER A 260 18.88 10.96 22.59
N ILE A 261 19.49 11.22 21.44
CA ILE A 261 20.26 10.28 20.63
C ILE A 261 21.54 10.95 20.16
N PHE A 262 22.66 10.26 20.22
CA PHE A 262 23.89 10.67 19.57
C PHE A 262 23.87 10.32 18.09
N PHE A 263 24.18 11.29 17.24
CA PHE A 263 24.55 11.12 15.83
C PHE A 263 25.89 11.78 15.58
N GLY A 264 26.98 11.02 15.64
CA GLY A 264 28.32 11.55 15.62
C GLY A 264 28.52 12.57 16.75
N GLN A 265 28.79 13.83 16.40
CA GLN A 265 28.90 14.95 17.32
C GLN A 265 27.57 15.64 17.66
N TYR A 266 26.50 15.35 16.89
CA TYR A 266 25.21 15.94 17.11
C TYR A 266 24.42 15.20 18.19
N ILE A 267 23.64 15.95 18.96
CA ILE A 267 22.66 15.41 19.87
C ILE A 267 21.28 15.71 19.29
N LEU A 268 20.56 14.64 18.95
CA LEU A 268 19.19 14.75 18.45
C LEU A 268 18.22 14.55 19.62
N GLN A 269 17.47 15.56 19.95
CA GLN A 269 16.35 15.48 20.90
C GLN A 269 15.16 14.79 20.23
N THR A 270 14.46 13.96 21.01
CA THR A 270 13.25 13.26 20.61
C THR A 270 12.10 13.69 21.50
N LEU A 271 10.88 13.23 21.22
CA LEU A 271 9.79 13.38 22.17
C LEU A 271 10.11 12.61 23.47
N GLU A 272 9.57 13.10 24.58
CA GLU A 272 9.75 12.55 25.92
C GLU A 272 9.59 11.03 25.98
N GLY A 273 10.56 10.34 26.54
CA GLY A 273 10.59 8.88 26.69
C GLY A 273 10.76 8.07 25.40
N ARG A 274 10.79 8.69 24.22
CA ARG A 274 10.83 7.95 22.94
C ARG A 274 12.13 7.17 22.74
N ALA A 275 13.26 7.66 23.26
CA ALA A 275 14.55 7.01 23.19
C ALA A 275 14.85 6.05 24.37
N MET A 276 13.94 5.90 25.34
CA MET A 276 14.13 5.10 26.57
C MET A 276 14.63 3.68 26.28
N ASN A 277 14.06 3.00 25.29
CA ASN A 277 14.42 1.62 24.95
C ASN A 277 15.76 1.47 24.21
N TYR A 278 16.42 2.58 23.87
CA TYR A 278 17.62 2.61 23.03
C TYR A 278 18.87 3.08 23.77
N GLN A 279 18.79 3.39 25.07
CA GLN A 279 19.93 3.87 25.85
C GLN A 279 21.15 2.94 25.72
N GLY A 280 22.31 3.50 25.31
CA GLY A 280 23.53 2.77 25.04
C GLY A 280 23.45 1.74 23.91
N ARG A 281 22.39 1.75 23.09
CA ARG A 281 22.17 0.79 22.01
C ARG A 281 22.14 1.49 20.66
N PRO A 282 22.58 0.80 19.58
CA PRO A 282 22.45 1.31 18.21
C PRO A 282 20.96 1.49 17.85
N VAL A 283 20.65 2.63 17.24
CA VAL A 283 19.31 3.00 16.79
C VAL A 283 19.40 3.60 15.38
N ILE A 284 18.38 3.41 14.57
CA ILE A 284 18.20 4.10 13.30
C ILE A 284 17.21 5.23 13.55
N VAL A 285 17.63 6.46 13.28
CA VAL A 285 16.73 7.62 13.26
C VAL A 285 16.21 7.81 11.83
N ALA A 286 14.92 8.03 11.68
CA ALA A 286 14.33 8.27 10.37
C ALA A 286 13.45 9.52 10.38
N ILE A 287 13.42 10.22 9.23
CA ILE A 287 12.60 11.42 9.02
C ILE A 287 12.17 11.51 7.56
N ARG A 288 10.93 11.96 7.32
CA ARG A 288 10.42 12.22 5.98
C ARG A 288 11.12 13.43 5.35
N PRO A 289 11.34 13.44 4.02
CA PRO A 289 11.94 14.59 3.32
C PRO A 289 11.17 15.90 3.51
N GLU A 290 9.84 15.84 3.54
CA GLU A 290 8.94 16.98 3.74
C GLU A 290 8.87 17.50 5.18
N ASP A 291 9.34 16.73 6.16
CA ASP A 291 9.37 17.10 7.57
C ASP A 291 10.66 17.86 7.94
N ILE A 292 11.68 17.85 7.09
CA ILE A 292 12.93 18.60 7.29
C ILE A 292 12.65 20.09 7.04
N ARG A 293 13.08 20.95 7.95
CA ARG A 293 12.86 22.38 7.88
C ARG A 293 14.16 23.18 7.67
N VAL A 294 14.10 24.20 6.84
CA VAL A 294 15.21 25.17 6.73
C VAL A 294 15.09 26.17 7.88
N ILE A 295 16.19 26.45 8.58
CA ILE A 295 16.22 27.43 9.66
C ILE A 295 16.21 28.82 9.05
N ARG A 296 15.26 29.66 9.48
CA ARG A 296 15.11 31.06 9.04
C ARG A 296 15.44 32.07 10.14
N ASP A 297 15.32 31.66 11.39
CA ASP A 297 15.59 32.51 12.55
C ASP A 297 16.33 31.70 13.65
N GLU A 298 16.85 32.40 14.65
CA GLU A 298 17.58 31.82 15.77
C GLU A 298 16.69 31.27 16.88
N SER A 299 15.37 31.13 16.65
CA SER A 299 14.43 30.66 17.66
C SER A 299 14.53 29.18 17.99
N VAL A 300 15.20 28.40 17.15
CA VAL A 300 15.45 26.96 17.34
C VAL A 300 16.93 26.74 17.60
N ASP A 301 17.25 26.12 18.75
CA ASP A 301 18.64 25.85 19.20
C ASP A 301 18.96 24.35 19.34
N TYR A 302 18.05 23.45 18.97
CA TYR A 302 18.21 22.00 19.03
C TYR A 302 17.94 21.34 17.67
N ASN A 303 18.44 20.10 17.52
CA ASN A 303 18.29 19.29 16.29
C ASN A 303 18.71 20.01 14.99
N ILE A 304 19.70 20.90 15.12
CA ILE A 304 20.24 21.64 13.98
C ILE A 304 21.40 20.84 13.38
N LEU A 305 21.30 20.53 12.10
CA LEU A 305 22.40 19.94 11.34
C LEU A 305 22.95 20.96 10.34
N LYS A 306 24.26 21.13 10.33
CA LYS A 306 24.94 21.83 9.24
C LYS A 306 24.96 20.93 8.02
N THR A 307 24.47 21.43 6.91
CA THR A 307 24.46 20.66 5.65
C THR A 307 24.97 21.49 4.49
N LYS A 308 25.35 20.79 3.41
CA LYS A 308 25.73 21.38 2.14
C LYS A 308 24.84 20.81 1.04
N VAL A 309 24.30 21.67 0.19
CA VAL A 309 23.47 21.31 -0.95
C VAL A 309 24.32 20.62 -2.01
N GLU A 310 24.12 19.32 -2.25
CA GLU A 310 24.79 18.56 -3.31
C GLU A 310 24.05 18.65 -4.65
N ARG A 311 22.71 18.52 -4.63
CA ARG A 311 21.88 18.47 -5.83
C ARG A 311 20.48 19.02 -5.58
N ILE A 312 19.90 19.61 -6.61
CA ILE A 312 18.53 20.13 -6.63
C ILE A 312 17.81 19.50 -7.80
N GLU A 313 16.66 18.87 -7.55
CA GLU A 313 15.82 18.22 -8.55
C GLU A 313 14.42 18.83 -8.55
N PHE A 314 13.98 19.37 -9.69
CA PHE A 314 12.60 19.84 -9.86
C PHE A 314 11.67 18.67 -10.18
N ARG A 315 10.59 18.53 -9.41
CA ARG A 315 9.59 17.45 -9.56
C ARG A 315 8.16 17.96 -9.86
N GLY A 316 8.05 19.14 -10.47
CA GLY A 316 6.77 19.76 -10.82
C GLY A 316 6.23 20.61 -9.68
N SER A 317 5.55 20.04 -8.69
CA SER A 317 4.98 20.76 -7.55
C SER A 317 5.95 21.06 -6.42
N LEU A 318 7.12 20.41 -6.41
CA LEU A 318 8.14 20.57 -5.37
C LEU A 318 9.55 20.40 -5.93
N TYR A 319 10.54 20.79 -5.13
CA TYR A 319 11.96 20.48 -5.32
C TYR A 319 12.43 19.47 -4.28
N THR A 320 13.13 18.42 -4.71
CA THR A 320 13.89 17.53 -3.82
C THR A 320 15.34 18.01 -3.79
N ILE A 321 15.83 18.34 -2.61
CA ILE A 321 17.17 18.85 -2.37
C ILE A 321 17.98 17.77 -1.67
N ARG A 322 19.07 17.31 -2.30
CA ARG A 322 20.01 16.39 -1.66
C ARG A 322 21.03 17.16 -0.87
N LEU A 323 21.10 16.88 0.42
CA LEU A 323 21.94 17.52 1.41
C LEU A 323 23.01 16.54 1.90
N ARG A 324 24.25 16.97 2.05
CA ARG A 324 25.29 16.26 2.78
C ARG A 324 25.46 16.88 4.15
N VAL A 325 25.41 16.06 5.20
CA VAL A 325 25.64 16.51 6.56
C VAL A 325 27.14 16.82 6.75
N LEU A 326 27.45 17.96 7.39
CA LEU A 326 28.82 18.41 7.69
C LEU A 326 29.14 18.14 9.16
N TYR A 327 30.45 18.03 9.48
CA TYR A 327 30.92 18.11 10.87
C TYR A 327 30.93 19.58 11.34
N GLU A 328 30.76 19.84 12.64
CA GLU A 328 30.82 21.18 13.21
C GLU A 328 32.21 21.85 13.00
N ALA A 329 33.27 21.06 13.09
CA ALA A 329 34.63 21.49 12.86
C ALA A 329 34.98 21.68 11.38
N GLY A 330 34.02 21.49 10.47
CA GLY A 330 34.23 21.47 9.03
C GLY A 330 34.55 20.06 8.50
N GLY A 331 34.32 19.86 7.20
CA GLY A 331 34.41 18.55 6.54
C GLY A 331 33.05 17.86 6.40
N ALA A 332 32.95 16.95 5.43
CA ALA A 332 31.71 16.28 5.09
C ALA A 332 31.62 14.88 5.74
N THR A 333 30.45 14.52 6.25
CA THR A 333 30.15 13.13 6.64
C THR A 333 29.74 12.30 5.41
N ASP A 334 29.55 11.00 5.58
CA ASP A 334 28.95 10.15 4.54
C ASP A 334 27.42 10.21 4.54
N GLN A 335 26.80 10.82 5.56
CA GLN A 335 25.34 10.92 5.68
C GLN A 335 24.77 11.93 4.68
N ARG A 336 23.79 11.47 3.93
CA ARG A 336 22.99 12.29 3.02
C ARG A 336 21.54 12.28 3.45
N LEU A 337 20.86 13.40 3.25
CA LEU A 337 19.44 13.58 3.49
C LEU A 337 18.81 14.20 2.24
N ASN A 338 17.60 13.79 1.93
CA ASN A 338 16.75 14.45 0.95
C ASN A 338 15.75 15.33 1.70
N MET A 339 15.55 16.54 1.23
CA MET A 339 14.57 17.49 1.75
C MET A 339 13.64 17.91 0.62
N ASP A 340 12.32 17.85 0.84
CA ASP A 340 11.33 18.30 -0.13
C ASP A 340 10.82 19.70 0.26
N LEU A 341 10.88 20.63 -0.70
CA LEU A 341 10.39 21.99 -0.54
C LEU A 341 9.39 22.36 -1.63
N GLN A 342 8.34 23.05 -1.24
CA GLN A 342 7.40 23.68 -2.18
C GLN A 342 8.12 24.72 -3.04
N VAL A 343 7.63 24.93 -4.27
CA VAL A 343 8.25 25.86 -5.24
C VAL A 343 8.42 27.27 -4.63
N GLU A 344 7.38 27.80 -3.99
CA GLU A 344 7.41 29.12 -3.34
C GLU A 344 8.49 29.23 -2.25
N ALA A 345 8.68 28.18 -1.45
CA ALA A 345 9.72 28.15 -0.42
C ALA A 345 11.12 28.13 -1.04
N MET A 346 11.31 27.36 -2.12
CA MET A 346 12.57 27.32 -2.84
C MET A 346 12.96 28.67 -3.43
N GLU A 347 12.01 29.39 -4.06
CA GLU A 347 12.22 30.72 -4.61
C GLU A 347 12.57 31.74 -3.52
N SER A 348 11.84 31.73 -2.40
CA SER A 348 12.06 32.66 -1.28
C SER A 348 13.42 32.46 -0.60
N LEU A 349 13.94 31.24 -0.55
CA LEU A 349 15.21 30.89 0.10
C LEU A 349 16.42 31.03 -0.84
N ASN A 350 16.20 31.17 -2.15
CA ASN A 350 17.25 31.28 -3.17
C ASN A 350 18.36 30.22 -3.01
N ILE A 351 17.94 28.96 -2.74
CA ILE A 351 18.87 27.84 -2.48
C ILE A 351 19.63 27.48 -3.77
N ARG A 352 20.94 27.30 -3.64
CA ARG A 352 21.83 26.95 -4.76
C ARG A 352 22.69 25.74 -4.42
N THR A 353 23.12 25.02 -5.44
CA THR A 353 24.08 23.93 -5.30
C THR A 353 25.37 24.45 -4.65
N GLN A 354 26.00 23.64 -3.79
CA GLN A 354 27.18 23.93 -2.99
C GLN A 354 26.96 24.95 -1.84
N MET A 355 25.78 25.50 -1.67
CA MET A 355 25.43 26.37 -0.54
C MET A 355 25.41 25.56 0.77
N GLU A 356 25.97 26.14 1.84
CA GLU A 356 25.73 25.63 3.20
C GLU A 356 24.32 26.02 3.65
N LEU A 357 23.59 25.05 4.18
CA LEU A 357 22.19 25.20 4.55
C LEU A 357 21.96 24.53 5.90
N PRO A 358 21.77 25.29 6.99
CA PRO A 358 21.39 24.73 8.27
C PRO A 358 19.94 24.25 8.21
N ILE A 359 19.73 23.00 8.66
CA ILE A 359 18.41 22.38 8.71
C ILE A 359 18.04 21.98 10.13
N HIS A 360 16.76 21.94 10.42
CA HIS A 360 16.19 21.48 11.67
C HIS A 360 15.42 20.17 11.43
N LEU A 361 15.63 19.21 12.31
CA LEU A 361 14.91 17.94 12.36
C LEU A 361 13.92 17.99 13.54
N PRO A 362 12.62 18.25 13.32
CA PRO A 362 11.63 18.38 14.39
C PRO A 362 11.53 17.09 15.24
N PRO A 363 11.62 17.16 16.57
CA PRO A 363 11.58 15.97 17.45
C PRO A 363 10.33 15.12 17.27
N GLU A 364 9.20 15.77 17.03
CA GLU A 364 7.89 15.13 16.82
C GLU A 364 7.80 14.32 15.53
N ARG A 365 8.72 14.57 14.57
CA ARG A 365 8.80 13.92 13.26
C ARG A 365 9.87 12.83 13.20
N LEU A 366 10.71 12.71 14.21
CA LEU A 366 11.73 11.67 14.26
C LEU A 366 11.10 10.32 14.60
N LEU A 367 11.38 9.32 13.77
CA LEU A 367 11.03 7.92 13.99
C LEU A 367 12.28 7.15 14.42
N LEU A 368 12.11 6.20 15.33
CA LEU A 368 13.21 5.40 15.89
C LEU A 368 12.98 3.93 15.62
N PHE A 369 13.98 3.27 15.01
CA PHE A 369 13.93 1.85 14.72
C PHE A 369 15.13 1.12 15.33
N LYS A 370 14.91 -0.12 15.78
CA LYS A 370 16.01 -1.00 16.19
C LYS A 370 16.89 -1.31 14.98
N ARG A 371 18.21 -1.17 15.14
CA ARG A 371 19.16 -1.67 14.13
C ARG A 371 19.09 -3.20 14.15
N GLN A 372 18.57 -3.80 13.07
CA GLN A 372 18.60 -5.26 12.92
C GLN A 372 20.05 -5.70 12.71
N ARG A 373 20.54 -6.68 13.51
CA ARG A 373 21.85 -7.31 13.26
C ARG A 373 21.74 -8.15 11.99
N GLY A 374 22.40 -7.71 10.90
CA GLY A 374 22.65 -8.51 9.72
C GLY A 374 21.65 -8.36 8.56
N LYS A 375 21.64 -7.21 7.91
CA LYS A 375 21.55 -7.02 6.44
C LYS A 375 22.39 -5.78 6.16
N SER A 376 23.63 -6.01 5.79
CA SER A 376 24.53 -4.97 5.21
C SER A 376 24.17 -4.79 3.74
#